data_01514853eb2f942a1036017217d054c4
#
_entry.id   01514853eb2f942a1036017217d054c4
#
_cell.length_a   1.000
_cell.length_b   1.000
_cell.length_c   1.000
_cell.angle_alpha   90.00
_cell.angle_beta   90.00
_cell.angle_gamma   90.00
#
_symmetry.space_group_name_H-M   'P 1'
#
loop_
_entity.id
_entity.type
_entity.pdbx_description
1 polymer ?
#
loop_
_entity_poly.entity_id
_entity_poly.type
_entity_poly.pdbx_seq_one_letter_code
_entity_poly.pdbx_strand_id
1 'polypeptide(L)'
;MPQFILQDLNVRDPFVSDSTDFLLYDTKVVVQSIWRLITTEEGEIPNYRVYGLSIKKFCQYPMSQETIQLIYNYVKDRVKAFEERGTVIRADVDADFNKQEVYYNFYVQVNTTSDIVKLPTWTVKLGSA
;
A
#
# COMPACT_ATOMS: atom_id res chain seq x y z
N MET A 1 5.54 8.56 11.90
CA MET A 1 6.56 8.23 11.51
C MET A 1 6.67 7.41 10.45
N PRO A 2 5.94 7.28 9.79
CA PRO A 2 6.06 6.33 8.87
C PRO A 2 7.07 6.53 7.88
N GLN A 3 7.63 7.57 7.70
CA GLN A 3 8.62 7.75 6.78
C GLN A 3 9.75 6.83 6.97
N PHE A 4 9.58 5.91 7.84
CA PHE A 4 10.59 4.99 8.25
C PHE A 4 11.37 4.37 7.10
N ILE A 5 10.70 3.88 6.09
CA ILE A 5 11.36 3.19 5.01
C ILE A 5 12.04 4.14 4.06
N LEU A 6 11.36 5.22 3.73
CA LEU A 6 11.90 6.17 2.78
C LEU A 6 13.14 6.87 3.31
N GLN A 7 13.12 7.20 4.60
CA GLN A 7 14.28 7.82 5.18
C GLN A 7 15.48 6.92 5.15
N ASP A 8 15.28 5.65 5.43
CA ASP A 8 16.38 4.71 5.40
C ASP A 8 16.98 4.60 4.02
N LEU A 9 16.15 4.61 3.00
CA LEU A 9 16.67 4.57 1.65
C LEU A 9 17.47 5.80 1.31
N ASN A 10 17.02 6.95 1.78
CA ASN A 10 17.69 8.20 1.44
C ASN A 10 19.03 8.35 2.09
N VAL A 11 19.21 7.82 3.28
CA VAL A 11 20.46 7.98 3.98
C VAL A 11 21.42 6.83 3.77
N ARG A 12 20.93 5.75 3.19
CA ARG A 12 21.78 4.60 2.99
C ARG A 12 22.82 4.87 1.95
N ASP A 13 24.04 4.54 2.30
CA ASP A 13 25.16 4.65 1.39
C ASP A 13 25.03 3.54 0.33
N PRO A 14 24.91 3.91 -0.94
CA PRO A 14 24.75 2.89 -1.98
C PRO A 14 26.02 2.07 -2.20
N PHE A 15 27.11 2.47 -1.63
CA PHE A 15 28.35 1.73 -1.80
C PHE A 15 28.57 0.68 -0.73
N VAL A 16 27.67 0.58 0.24
CA VAL A 16 27.73 -0.52 1.18
C VAL A 16 27.38 -1.78 0.42
N SER A 17 28.31 -2.71 0.41
CA SER A 17 28.19 -3.87 -0.45
C SER A 17 27.92 -5.16 0.31
N ASP A 18 27.51 -5.08 1.53
CA ASP A 18 27.11 -6.24 2.30
C ASP A 18 25.85 -6.84 1.68
N SER A 19 25.82 -8.15 1.52
CA SER A 19 24.66 -8.79 0.91
C SER A 19 23.39 -8.62 1.75
N THR A 20 23.54 -8.54 3.07
CA THR A 20 22.42 -8.27 3.94
C THR A 20 21.85 -6.88 3.68
N ASP A 21 22.72 -5.90 3.51
CA ASP A 21 22.27 -4.54 3.18
C ASP A 21 21.57 -4.50 1.83
N PHE A 22 22.06 -5.28 0.88
CA PHE A 22 21.45 -5.35 -0.43
C PHE A 22 20.04 -5.91 -0.33
N LEU A 23 19.84 -6.96 0.44
CA LEU A 23 18.52 -7.55 0.62
C LEU A 23 17.58 -6.59 1.33
N LEU A 24 18.04 -5.85 2.33
CA LEU A 24 17.23 -4.84 2.99
C LEU A 24 16.85 -3.73 2.02
N TYR A 25 17.77 -3.33 1.17
CA TYR A 25 17.47 -2.31 0.18
C TYR A 25 16.38 -2.79 -0.78
N ASP A 26 16.48 -4.03 -1.22
CA ASP A 26 15.47 -4.60 -2.13
C ASP A 26 14.10 -4.65 -1.46
N THR A 27 14.05 -5.06 -0.21
CA THR A 27 12.81 -5.07 0.55
C THR A 27 12.20 -3.66 0.61
N LYS A 28 13.01 -2.66 0.90
CA LYS A 28 12.52 -1.29 0.99
C LYS A 28 12.01 -0.77 -0.35
N VAL A 29 12.68 -1.12 -1.43
CA VAL A 29 12.25 -0.72 -2.76
C VAL A 29 10.89 -1.31 -3.09
N VAL A 30 10.70 -2.58 -2.79
CA VAL A 30 9.42 -3.25 -3.06
C VAL A 30 8.30 -2.63 -2.23
N VAL A 31 8.54 -2.41 -0.95
CA VAL A 31 7.55 -1.81 -0.06
C VAL A 31 7.20 -0.39 -0.52
N GLN A 32 8.20 0.38 -0.91
CA GLN A 32 7.97 1.72 -1.41
C GLN A 32 7.15 1.71 -2.70
N SER A 33 7.43 0.76 -3.58
CA SER A 33 6.70 0.61 -4.82
C SER A 33 5.21 0.30 -4.56
N ILE A 34 4.94 -0.59 -3.61
CA ILE A 34 3.58 -0.93 -3.25
C ILE A 34 2.86 0.28 -2.65
N TRP A 35 3.53 1.00 -1.76
CA TRP A 35 2.94 2.18 -1.13
C TRP A 35 2.62 3.25 -2.18
N ARG A 36 3.50 3.43 -3.15
CA ARG A 36 3.25 4.37 -4.25
C ARG A 36 2.01 3.97 -5.04
N LEU A 37 1.87 2.68 -5.32
CA LEU A 37 0.69 2.20 -6.04
C LEU A 37 -0.59 2.49 -5.26
N ILE A 38 -0.60 2.20 -3.97
CA ILE A 38 -1.78 2.38 -3.13
C ILE A 38 -2.17 3.84 -3.02
N THR A 39 -1.20 4.73 -2.98
CA THR A 39 -1.47 6.16 -2.82
C THR A 39 -1.66 6.92 -4.12
N THR A 40 -1.51 6.26 -5.25
CA THR A 40 -1.70 6.89 -6.55
C THR A 40 -3.12 6.64 -7.05
N GLU A 41 -3.78 7.71 -7.51
CA GLU A 41 -5.11 7.60 -8.11
C GLU A 41 -4.97 7.11 -9.54
N GLU A 42 -5.84 6.23 -9.96
CA GLU A 42 -5.82 5.75 -11.35
C GLU A 42 -6.08 6.94 -12.29
N GLY A 43 -5.26 7.06 -13.30
CA GLY A 43 -5.35 8.17 -14.23
C GLY A 43 -4.50 9.37 -13.87
N GLU A 44 -3.88 9.36 -12.69
CA GLU A 44 -3.07 10.49 -12.22
C GLU A 44 -1.78 10.63 -13.01
N ILE A 45 -1.21 9.52 -13.46
CA ILE A 45 0.04 9.53 -14.21
C ILE A 45 -0.28 9.56 -15.71
N PRO A 46 0.06 10.63 -16.43
CA PRO A 46 -0.39 10.81 -17.81
C PRO A 46 0.02 9.68 -18.76
N ASN A 47 1.21 9.15 -18.59
CA ASN A 47 1.72 8.12 -19.49
C ASN A 47 1.40 6.71 -19.03
N TYR A 48 0.75 6.57 -17.88
CA TYR A 48 0.45 5.26 -17.32
C TYR A 48 -0.88 5.34 -16.59
N ARG A 49 -1.95 5.53 -17.34
CA ARG A 49 -3.25 5.85 -16.76
C ARG A 49 -3.90 4.71 -16.00
N VAL A 50 -3.50 3.48 -16.31
CA VAL A 50 -4.06 2.34 -15.60
C VAL A 50 -3.39 2.09 -14.26
N TYR A 51 -2.29 2.78 -13.99
CA TYR A 51 -1.57 2.61 -12.74
C TYR A 51 -2.28 3.33 -11.60
N GLY A 52 -2.37 2.67 -10.45
CA GLY A 52 -2.99 3.26 -9.27
C GLY A 52 -4.28 2.58 -8.89
N LEU A 53 -5.00 3.19 -7.97
CA LEU A 53 -6.27 2.67 -7.48
C LEU A 53 -7.41 3.61 -7.84
N SER A 54 -8.55 3.03 -8.21
CA SER A 54 -9.78 3.80 -8.45
C SER A 54 -10.61 3.85 -7.18
N ILE A 55 -10.12 4.52 -6.18
CA ILE A 55 -10.79 4.56 -4.89
C ILE A 55 -12.07 5.38 -4.94
N LYS A 56 -12.15 6.36 -5.82
CA LYS A 56 -13.33 7.20 -5.92
C LYS A 56 -14.61 6.42 -6.17
N LYS A 57 -14.52 5.30 -6.85
CA LYS A 57 -15.72 4.50 -7.12
C LYS A 57 -16.29 3.87 -5.86
N PHE A 58 -15.50 3.77 -4.80
CA PHE A 58 -15.97 3.23 -3.53
C PHE A 58 -16.49 4.29 -2.59
N CYS A 59 -16.23 5.56 -2.87
CA CYS A 59 -16.62 6.64 -1.96
C CYS A 59 -18.14 6.77 -1.84
N GLN A 60 -18.89 6.33 -2.83
CA GLN A 60 -20.34 6.37 -2.81
C GLN A 60 -20.97 5.19 -2.08
N TYR A 61 -20.18 4.18 -1.78
CA TYR A 61 -20.69 2.98 -1.12
C TYR A 61 -20.93 3.26 0.36
N PRO A 62 -21.90 2.60 0.96
CA PRO A 62 -22.17 2.79 2.37
C PRO A 62 -21.04 2.21 3.21
N MET A 63 -20.89 2.76 4.41
CA MET A 63 -19.91 2.26 5.36
C MET A 63 -20.43 0.96 5.95
N SER A 64 -19.89 -0.15 5.51
CA SER A 64 -20.29 -1.47 5.97
C SER A 64 -19.10 -2.40 5.90
N GLN A 65 -19.20 -3.54 6.59
CA GLN A 65 -18.13 -4.52 6.55
C GLN A 65 -17.93 -5.07 5.14
N GLU A 66 -19.01 -5.18 4.39
CA GLU A 66 -18.94 -5.66 3.01
C GLU A 66 -18.12 -4.72 2.14
N THR A 67 -18.33 -3.43 2.29
CA THR A 67 -17.56 -2.44 1.55
C THR A 67 -16.11 -2.45 1.97
N ILE A 68 -15.85 -2.57 3.26
CA ILE A 68 -14.48 -2.63 3.77
C ILE A 68 -13.74 -3.83 3.19
N GLN A 69 -14.40 -4.99 3.17
CA GLN A 69 -13.80 -6.19 2.61
C GLN A 69 -13.59 -6.06 1.11
N LEU A 70 -14.54 -5.44 0.42
CA LEU A 70 -14.45 -5.23 -1.01
C LEU A 70 -13.23 -4.36 -1.37
N ILE A 71 -13.01 -3.29 -0.62
CA ILE A 71 -11.85 -2.43 -0.83
C ILE A 71 -10.56 -3.19 -0.56
N TYR A 72 -10.52 -3.98 0.50
CA TYR A 72 -9.34 -4.78 0.80
C TYR A 72 -9.00 -5.72 -0.34
N ASN A 73 -9.99 -6.44 -0.85
CA ASN A 73 -9.77 -7.36 -1.96
C ASN A 73 -9.31 -6.62 -3.21
N TYR A 74 -9.89 -5.45 -3.46
CA TYR A 74 -9.50 -4.64 -4.61
C TYR A 74 -8.03 -4.21 -4.51
N VAL A 75 -7.62 -3.72 -3.36
CA VAL A 75 -6.22 -3.31 -3.17
C VAL A 75 -5.28 -4.49 -3.34
N LYS A 76 -5.64 -5.62 -2.75
CA LYS A 76 -4.83 -6.83 -2.85
C LYS A 76 -4.65 -7.26 -4.31
N ASP A 77 -5.72 -7.23 -5.08
CA ASP A 77 -5.67 -7.62 -6.48
C ASP A 77 -4.85 -6.64 -7.32
N ARG A 78 -4.98 -5.35 -7.04
CA ARG A 78 -4.20 -4.35 -7.76
C ARG A 78 -2.72 -4.47 -7.47
N VAL A 79 -2.36 -4.71 -6.22
CA VAL A 79 -0.95 -4.93 -5.87
C VAL A 79 -0.41 -6.16 -6.60
N LYS A 80 -1.20 -7.21 -6.64
CA LYS A 80 -0.78 -8.42 -7.34
C LYS A 80 -0.56 -8.16 -8.83
N ALA A 81 -1.39 -7.31 -9.42
CA ALA A 81 -1.30 -7.02 -10.85
C ALA A 81 -0.09 -6.16 -11.21
N PHE A 82 0.29 -5.23 -10.34
CA PHE A 82 1.33 -4.27 -10.67
C PHE A 82 2.66 -4.52 -9.97
N GLU A 83 2.69 -5.29 -8.90
CA GLU A 83 3.92 -5.55 -8.17
C GLU A 83 4.02 -7.03 -7.82
N GLU A 84 4.79 -7.74 -8.63
CA GLU A 84 4.92 -9.19 -8.44
C GLU A 84 5.88 -9.55 -7.31
N ARG A 85 6.72 -8.62 -6.90
CA ARG A 85 7.74 -8.89 -5.88
C ARG A 85 7.19 -8.89 -4.47
N GLY A 86 5.97 -8.42 -4.28
CA GLY A 86 5.36 -8.36 -2.96
C GLY A 86 3.89 -8.72 -3.00
N THR A 87 3.36 -9.10 -1.85
CA THR A 87 1.97 -9.53 -1.73
C THR A 87 1.38 -8.95 -0.46
N VAL A 88 0.18 -8.42 -0.55
CA VAL A 88 -0.56 -8.00 0.63
C VAL A 88 -1.10 -9.27 1.29
N ILE A 89 -0.66 -9.53 2.52
CA ILE A 89 -1.04 -10.77 3.20
C ILE A 89 -2.14 -10.57 4.22
N ARG A 90 -2.27 -9.35 4.74
CA ARG A 90 -3.36 -9.07 5.67
C ARG A 90 -3.44 -7.57 5.89
N ALA A 91 -4.53 -7.14 6.50
CA ALA A 91 -4.70 -5.74 6.91
C ALA A 91 -5.43 -5.69 8.24
N ASP A 92 -4.96 -4.84 9.12
CA ASP A 92 -5.71 -4.49 10.32
C ASP A 92 -6.55 -3.27 9.97
N VAL A 93 -7.84 -3.35 10.22
CA VAL A 93 -8.79 -2.33 9.81
C VAL A 93 -9.49 -1.74 11.01
N ASP A 94 -9.55 -0.42 11.03
CA ASP A 94 -10.29 0.32 12.03
C ASP A 94 -11.30 1.19 11.30
N ALA A 95 -12.47 1.39 11.88
CA ALA A 95 -13.50 2.16 11.22
C ALA A 95 -14.08 3.18 12.19
N ASP A 96 -14.22 4.43 11.71
CA ASP A 96 -14.88 5.48 12.47
C ASP A 96 -16.18 5.81 11.76
N PHE A 97 -17.29 5.30 12.29
CA PHE A 97 -18.58 5.49 11.66
C PHE A 97 -19.06 6.95 11.72
N ASN A 98 -18.62 7.69 12.72
CA ASN A 98 -19.01 9.10 12.83
C ASN A 98 -18.38 9.93 11.72
N LYS A 99 -17.12 9.67 11.42
CA LYS A 99 -16.42 10.37 10.35
C LYS A 99 -16.55 9.67 9.01
N GLN A 100 -17.09 8.46 9.01
CA GLN A 100 -17.19 7.61 7.82
C GLN A 100 -15.82 7.37 7.19
N GLU A 101 -14.83 7.13 8.04
CA GLU A 101 -13.47 6.84 7.61
C GLU A 101 -13.07 5.44 8.00
N VAL A 102 -12.33 4.79 7.14
CA VAL A 102 -11.77 3.46 7.39
C VAL A 102 -10.26 3.56 7.31
N TYR A 103 -9.60 3.02 8.30
CA TYR A 103 -8.15 3.07 8.40
C TYR A 103 -7.60 1.67 8.15
N TYR A 104 -6.80 1.54 7.10
CA TYR A 104 -6.22 0.26 6.72
C TYR A 104 -4.73 0.25 7.06
N ASN A 105 -4.32 -0.77 7.77
CA ASN A 105 -2.91 -1.01 8.05
C ASN A 105 -2.51 -2.29 7.32
N PHE A 106 -2.00 -2.16 6.12
CA PHE A 106 -1.65 -3.30 5.31
C PHE A 106 -0.31 -3.90 5.72
N TYR A 107 -0.24 -5.21 5.69
CA TYR A 107 1.00 -5.94 5.89
C TYR A 107 1.37 -6.60 4.58
N VAL A 108 2.59 -6.36 4.15
CA VAL A 108 3.09 -6.81 2.85
C VAL A 108 4.23 -7.78 3.08
N GLN A 109 4.24 -8.88 2.37
CA GLN A 109 5.35 -9.80 2.38
C GLN A 109 6.13 -9.64 1.10
N VAL A 110 7.45 -9.45 1.23
CA VAL A 110 8.34 -9.35 0.07
C VAL A 110 8.78 -10.76 -0.30
N ASN A 111 8.54 -11.14 -1.54
CA ASN A 111 8.76 -12.52 -1.97
C ASN A 111 10.21 -12.95 -1.90
N THR A 112 11.13 -12.05 -2.21
CA THR A 112 12.54 -12.36 -2.27
C THR A 112 13.14 -12.67 -0.90
N THR A 113 12.76 -11.89 0.11
CA THR A 113 13.34 -11.99 1.44
C THR A 113 12.40 -12.62 2.45
N SER A 114 11.14 -12.81 2.07
CA SER A 114 10.08 -13.27 2.97
C SER A 114 9.83 -12.36 4.16
N ASP A 115 10.33 -11.14 4.11
CA ASP A 115 10.09 -10.16 5.17
C ASP A 115 8.66 -9.65 5.12
N ILE A 116 8.07 -9.44 6.29
CA ILE A 116 6.74 -8.86 6.41
C ILE A 116 6.88 -7.45 6.94
N VAL A 117 6.36 -6.48 6.20
CA VAL A 117 6.48 -5.08 6.55
C VAL A 117 5.10 -4.46 6.63
N LYS A 118 4.89 -3.67 7.68
CA LYS A 118 3.65 -2.92 7.85
C LYS A 118 3.77 -1.59 7.11
N LEU A 119 2.79 -1.29 6.26
CA LEU A 119 2.73 -0.01 5.57
C LEU A 119 2.17 1.06 6.50
N PRO A 120 2.40 2.35 6.18
CA PRO A 120 1.73 3.42 6.90
C PRO A 120 0.22 3.28 6.80
N THR A 121 -0.49 3.89 7.74
CA THR A 121 -1.94 3.82 7.76
C THR A 121 -2.52 4.52 6.54
N TRP A 122 -3.43 3.83 5.87
CA TRP A 122 -4.11 4.36 4.69
C TRP A 122 -5.57 4.59 5.02
N THR A 123 -6.04 5.79 4.78
CA THR A 123 -7.38 6.20 5.17
C THR A 123 -8.27 6.33 3.94
N VAL A 124 -9.47 5.76 4.03
CA VAL A 124 -10.47 5.87 2.97
C VAL A 124 -11.72 6.48 3.58
N LYS A 125 -12.26 7.51 2.93
CA LYS A 125 -13.50 8.11 3.35
C LYS A 125 -14.64 7.55 2.51
N LEU A 126 -15.65 7.02 3.18
CA LEU A 126 -16.79 6.39 2.51
C LEU A 126 -18.07 7.18 2.77
N GLY A 127 -19.08 6.87 1.95
CA GLY A 127 -20.39 7.47 2.16
C GLY A 127 -20.49 8.93 1.79
N SER A 128 -19.49 9.48 1.11
CA SER A 128 -19.59 10.85 0.65
C SER A 128 -20.04 10.84 -0.80
N ALA A 129 -21.06 11.56 -1.07
CA ALA A 129 -21.59 11.65 -2.42
C ALA A 129 -20.73 12.51 -3.30
#